data_91b1e33a09f65ddd40eb00a44fdda846
#
_entry.id   91b1e33a09f65ddd40eb00a44fdda846
#
_cell.length_a   1.000
_cell.length_b   1.000
_cell.length_c   1.000
_cell.angle_alpha   90.00
_cell.angle_beta   90.00
_cell.angle_gamma   90.00
#
_symmetry.space_group_name_H-M   'P 1'
#
loop_
_entity.id
_entity.type
_entity.pdbx_description
1 polymer ?
#
loop_
_entity_poly.entity_id
_entity_poly.type
_entity_poly.pdbx_seq_one_letter_code
_entity_poly.pdbx_strand_id
1 'polypeptide(L)'
;MSILSFMLLYVVGIPISTLLHEIGHALGVIVCSKERAHVYLGAKNLPENLRIGRIHFHIRWGLFGFCTPQQGSSLTRKQSLGFIAGGPIMTLAVLLFASYLARYFAAPFLFEYFSISCNSSPANLSKLV
;
A
#
# COMPACT_ATOMS: atom_id res chain seq x y z
N MET A 1 10.38 8.03 -17.36
CA MET A 1 10.87 7.74 -15.99
C MET A 1 12.33 7.37 -16.05
N SER A 2 13.17 7.96 -15.19
CA SER A 2 14.60 7.57 -15.15
C SER A 2 14.75 6.21 -14.45
N ILE A 3 15.82 5.47 -14.77
CA ILE A 3 16.15 4.20 -14.11
C ILE A 3 16.25 4.38 -12.60
N LEU A 4 16.77 5.52 -12.14
CA LEU A 4 16.88 5.86 -10.73
C LEU A 4 15.50 5.96 -10.05
N SER A 5 14.52 6.60 -10.70
CA SER A 5 13.15 6.70 -10.18
C SER A 5 12.48 5.34 -10.08
N PHE A 6 12.72 4.47 -11.06
CA PHE A 6 12.20 3.10 -11.03
C PHE A 6 12.82 2.28 -9.89
N MET A 7 14.15 2.36 -9.72
CA MET A 7 14.84 1.68 -8.62
C MET A 7 14.37 2.16 -7.25
N LEU A 8 14.20 3.47 -7.07
CA LEU A 8 13.69 4.04 -5.83
C LEU A 8 12.27 3.53 -5.52
N LEU A 9 11.39 3.55 -6.53
CA LEU A 9 10.02 3.05 -6.39
C LEU A 9 10.00 1.56 -5.99
N TYR A 10 10.89 0.76 -6.57
CA TYR A 10 11.00 -0.66 -6.26
C TYR A 10 11.48 -0.90 -4.83
N VAL A 11 12.60 -0.25 -4.44
CA VAL A 11 13.25 -0.46 -3.13
C VAL A 11 12.39 0.04 -1.97
N VAL A 12 11.62 1.12 -2.17
CA VAL A 12 10.77 1.70 -1.13
C VAL A 12 9.32 1.20 -1.23
N GLY A 13 8.79 1.09 -2.45
CA GLY A 13 7.39 0.75 -2.67
C GLY A 13 7.05 -0.68 -2.26
N ILE A 14 7.94 -1.65 -2.55
CA ILE A 14 7.68 -3.05 -2.19
C ILE A 14 7.60 -3.25 -0.66
N PRO A 15 8.58 -2.80 0.16
CA PRO A 15 8.46 -2.95 1.61
C PRO A 15 7.22 -2.27 2.21
N ILE A 16 6.86 -1.09 1.72
CA ILE A 16 5.66 -0.38 2.18
C ILE A 16 4.39 -1.16 1.80
N SER A 17 4.29 -1.63 0.57
CA SER A 17 3.14 -2.43 0.10
C SER A 17 3.00 -3.73 0.88
N THR A 18 4.12 -4.42 1.12
CA THR A 18 4.16 -5.64 1.93
C THR A 18 3.70 -5.35 3.36
N LEU A 19 4.23 -4.29 3.98
CA LEU A 19 3.84 -3.91 5.34
C LEU A 19 2.34 -3.61 5.45
N LEU A 20 1.78 -2.88 4.49
CA LEU A 20 0.34 -2.56 4.46
C LEU A 20 -0.50 -3.84 4.30
N HIS A 21 -0.05 -4.78 3.47
CA HIS A 21 -0.70 -6.08 3.31
C HIS A 21 -0.73 -6.86 4.64
N GLU A 22 0.40 -6.93 5.35
CA GLU A 22 0.51 -7.62 6.64
C GLU A 22 -0.31 -6.93 7.74
N ILE A 23 -0.39 -5.60 7.72
CA ILE A 23 -1.30 -4.84 8.58
C ILE A 23 -2.75 -5.23 8.32
N GLY A 24 -3.12 -5.48 7.07
CA GLY A 24 -4.45 -5.98 6.70
C GLY A 24 -4.77 -7.30 7.39
N HIS A 25 -3.85 -8.26 7.40
CA HIS A 25 -4.00 -9.52 8.13
C HIS A 25 -4.14 -9.28 9.64
N ALA A 26 -3.33 -8.40 10.22
CA ALA A 26 -3.41 -8.05 11.63
C ALA A 26 -4.75 -7.42 12.01
N LEU A 27 -5.28 -6.53 11.17
CA LEU A 27 -6.61 -5.94 11.34
C LEU A 27 -7.70 -7.01 11.27
N GLY A 28 -7.59 -7.99 10.36
CA GLY A 28 -8.49 -9.13 10.29
C GLY A 28 -8.54 -9.92 11.60
N VAL A 29 -7.39 -10.15 12.24
CA VAL A 29 -7.32 -10.79 13.57
C VAL A 29 -8.04 -9.94 14.62
N ILE A 30 -7.75 -8.64 14.69
CA ILE A 30 -8.26 -7.74 15.73
C ILE A 30 -9.77 -7.55 15.63
N VAL A 31 -10.29 -7.46 14.41
CA VAL A 31 -11.74 -7.29 14.16
C VAL A 31 -12.51 -8.57 14.46
N CYS A 32 -11.96 -9.73 14.07
CA CYS A 32 -12.63 -11.01 14.22
C CYS A 32 -12.34 -11.72 15.55
N SER A 33 -11.32 -11.27 16.30
CA SER A 33 -10.91 -11.91 17.56
C SER A 33 -10.46 -10.89 18.60
N LYS A 34 -10.30 -11.35 19.85
CA LYS A 34 -9.69 -10.58 20.94
C LYS A 34 -8.18 -10.79 21.05
N GLU A 35 -7.61 -11.56 20.14
CA GLU A 35 -6.20 -11.93 20.12
C GLU A 35 -5.31 -10.76 19.71
N ARG A 36 -4.02 -10.90 20.01
CA ARG A 36 -2.97 -9.99 19.55
C ARG A 36 -2.43 -10.46 18.21
N ALA A 37 -2.01 -9.51 17.39
CA ALA A 37 -1.38 -9.81 16.12
C ALA A 37 0.06 -9.28 16.11
N HIS A 38 0.97 -10.07 15.58
CA HIS A 38 2.37 -9.71 15.39
C HIS A 38 2.65 -9.55 13.91
N VAL A 39 3.08 -8.34 13.52
CA VAL A 39 3.45 -7.98 12.15
C VAL A 39 4.96 -7.91 12.06
N TYR A 40 5.53 -8.69 11.17
CA TYR A 40 6.96 -8.74 10.91
C TYR A 40 7.26 -8.20 9.51
N LEU A 41 8.29 -7.36 9.41
CA LEU A 41 8.89 -6.97 8.14
C LEU A 41 10.39 -7.30 8.23
N GLY A 42 10.86 -8.25 7.41
CA GLY A 42 12.20 -8.79 7.45
C GLY A 42 12.27 -10.14 8.20
N ALA A 43 13.23 -10.32 9.11
CA ALA A 43 13.46 -11.60 9.78
C ALA A 43 12.45 -11.87 10.91
N LYS A 44 12.14 -13.16 11.14
CA LYS A 44 11.17 -13.61 12.15
C LYS A 44 11.57 -13.32 13.60
N ASN A 45 12.86 -13.27 13.90
CA ASN A 45 13.38 -13.15 15.27
C ASN A 45 13.75 -11.70 15.64
N LEU A 46 13.00 -10.73 15.14
CA LEU A 46 13.24 -9.31 15.44
C LEU A 46 12.63 -8.93 16.79
N PRO A 47 13.27 -8.05 17.55
CA PRO A 47 12.68 -7.44 18.74
C PRO A 47 11.46 -6.61 18.36
N GLU A 48 10.53 -6.43 19.30
CA GLU A 48 9.39 -5.53 19.12
C GLU A 48 9.89 -4.07 19.08
N ASN A 49 9.57 -3.36 17.99
CA ASN A 49 10.00 -1.97 17.81
C ASN A 49 8.88 -0.98 18.12
N LEU A 50 7.63 -1.38 17.82
CA LEU A 50 6.47 -0.51 17.98
C LEU A 50 5.25 -1.33 18.37
N ARG A 51 4.41 -0.76 19.24
CA ARG A 51 3.16 -1.37 19.66
C ARG A 51 2.01 -0.37 19.49
N ILE A 52 1.01 -0.76 18.73
CA ILE A 52 -0.21 0.03 18.54
C ILE A 52 -1.41 -0.81 18.97
N GLY A 53 -1.90 -0.56 20.19
CA GLY A 53 -3.00 -1.32 20.76
C GLY A 53 -2.68 -2.80 20.89
N ARG A 54 -3.33 -3.64 20.09
CA ARG A 54 -3.14 -5.11 20.06
C ARG A 54 -2.25 -5.60 18.92
N ILE A 55 -1.69 -4.67 18.12
CA ILE A 55 -0.75 -4.99 17.05
C ILE A 55 0.67 -4.72 17.56
N HIS A 56 1.52 -5.71 17.44
CA HIS A 56 2.93 -5.65 17.78
C HIS A 56 3.74 -5.68 16.49
N PHE A 57 4.53 -4.63 16.26
CA PHE A 57 5.34 -4.48 15.07
C PHE A 57 6.78 -4.87 15.33
N HIS A 58 7.32 -5.70 14.45
CA HIS A 58 8.70 -6.14 14.41
C HIS A 58 9.29 -5.76 13.06
N ILE A 59 9.68 -4.48 12.92
CA ILE A 59 10.07 -3.90 11.63
C ILE A 59 11.58 -3.79 11.55
N ARG A 60 12.13 -4.38 10.50
CA ARG A 60 13.48 -4.15 10.00
C ARG A 60 13.41 -4.05 8.49
N TRP A 61 14.33 -3.33 7.87
CA TRP A 61 14.35 -3.22 6.43
C TRP A 61 14.39 -4.62 5.76
N GLY A 62 13.40 -4.90 4.93
CA GLY A 62 13.27 -6.18 4.24
C GLY A 62 12.17 -6.14 3.19
N LEU A 63 12.29 -7.01 2.18
CA LEU A 63 11.33 -7.12 1.08
C LEU A 63 10.16 -8.05 1.41
N PHE A 64 10.32 -8.87 2.46
CA PHE A 64 9.33 -9.86 2.87
C PHE A 64 8.74 -9.49 4.21
N GLY A 65 7.44 -9.74 4.35
CA GLY A 65 6.72 -9.60 5.60
C GLY A 65 5.89 -10.83 5.89
N PHE A 66 5.44 -10.95 7.12
CA PHE A 66 4.44 -11.93 7.51
C PHE A 66 3.74 -11.47 8.79
N CYS A 67 2.47 -11.86 8.92
CA CYS A 67 1.68 -11.62 10.10
C CYS A 67 1.37 -12.96 10.80
N THR A 68 1.46 -12.97 12.13
CA THR A 68 1.07 -14.12 12.93
C THR A 68 0.11 -13.69 14.05
N PRO A 69 -0.96 -14.45 14.30
CA PRO A 69 -1.69 -14.31 15.55
C PRO A 69 -0.79 -14.71 16.72
N GLN A 70 -1.15 -14.32 17.94
CA GLN A 70 -0.38 -14.65 19.14
C GLN A 70 -0.14 -16.16 19.23
N GLN A 71 1.10 -16.57 19.58
CA GLN A 71 1.45 -17.97 19.72
C GLN A 71 0.55 -18.67 20.78
N GLY A 72 0.01 -19.84 20.41
CA GLY A 72 -0.87 -20.61 21.27
C GLY A 72 -2.36 -20.29 21.15
N SER A 73 -2.74 -19.26 20.37
CA SER A 73 -4.14 -18.99 20.10
C SER A 73 -4.67 -19.92 19.00
N SER A 74 -5.75 -20.64 19.30
CA SER A 74 -6.50 -21.41 18.31
C SER A 74 -7.60 -20.51 17.74
N LEU A 75 -7.36 -19.93 16.58
CA LEU A 75 -8.39 -19.16 15.87
C LEU A 75 -9.53 -20.09 15.43
N THR A 76 -10.76 -19.68 15.64
CA THR A 76 -11.92 -20.37 15.08
C THR A 76 -11.90 -20.23 13.55
N ARG A 77 -12.65 -21.09 12.84
CA ARG A 77 -12.72 -21.05 11.37
C ARG A 77 -13.12 -19.66 10.83
N LYS A 78 -14.06 -18.97 11.49
CA LYS A 78 -14.48 -17.62 11.10
C LYS A 78 -13.37 -16.58 11.32
N GLN A 79 -12.65 -16.67 12.41
CA GLN A 79 -11.52 -15.79 12.73
C GLN A 79 -10.35 -16.01 11.77
N SER A 80 -10.08 -17.26 11.40
CA SER A 80 -9.08 -17.61 10.40
C SER A 80 -9.43 -17.06 9.02
N LEU A 81 -10.72 -17.07 8.62
CA LEU A 81 -11.16 -16.44 7.39
C LEU A 81 -10.96 -14.92 7.41
N GLY A 82 -11.27 -14.26 8.53
CA GLY A 82 -11.02 -12.82 8.70
C GLY A 82 -9.54 -12.47 8.60
N PHE A 83 -8.67 -13.29 9.21
CA PHE A 83 -7.23 -13.16 9.08
C PHE A 83 -6.77 -13.28 7.62
N ILE A 84 -7.17 -14.35 6.92
CA ILE A 84 -6.76 -14.59 5.52
C ILE A 84 -7.27 -13.50 4.58
N ALA A 85 -8.51 -13.06 4.75
CA ALA A 85 -9.12 -12.04 3.90
C ALA A 85 -8.54 -10.63 4.12
N GLY A 86 -8.03 -10.34 5.33
CA GLY A 86 -7.56 -9.01 5.73
C GLY A 86 -6.48 -8.45 4.82
N GLY A 87 -5.46 -9.25 4.46
CA GLY A 87 -4.37 -8.84 3.58
C GLY A 87 -4.85 -8.44 2.17
N PRO A 88 -5.55 -9.32 1.43
CA PRO A 88 -6.09 -9.01 0.11
C PRO A 88 -7.04 -7.79 0.11
N ILE A 89 -7.90 -7.65 1.12
CA ILE A 89 -8.80 -6.50 1.25
C ILE A 89 -8.01 -5.21 1.41
N MET A 90 -6.97 -5.20 2.25
CA MET A 90 -6.10 -4.04 2.42
C MET A 90 -5.37 -3.69 1.14
N THR A 91 -4.83 -4.68 0.43
CA THR A 91 -4.15 -4.46 -0.86
C THR A 91 -5.10 -3.85 -1.89
N LEU A 92 -6.33 -4.34 -1.97
CA LEU A 92 -7.34 -3.78 -2.86
C LEU A 92 -7.69 -2.34 -2.49
N ALA A 93 -7.88 -2.05 -1.20
CA ALA A 93 -8.16 -0.69 -0.72
C ALA A 93 -7.02 0.29 -1.06
N VAL A 94 -5.77 -0.11 -0.84
CA VAL A 94 -4.58 0.69 -1.20
C VAL A 94 -4.50 0.92 -2.70
N LEU A 95 -4.77 -0.10 -3.52
CA LEU A 95 -4.76 0.01 -4.98
C LEU A 95 -5.84 0.99 -5.49
N LEU A 96 -7.06 0.88 -4.96
CA LEU A 96 -8.16 1.80 -5.30
C LEU A 96 -7.83 3.24 -4.89
N PHE A 97 -7.29 3.42 -3.69
CA PHE A 97 -6.89 4.73 -3.19
C PHE A 97 -5.75 5.34 -4.04
N ALA A 98 -4.74 4.56 -4.37
CA ALA A 98 -3.64 4.99 -5.24
C ALA A 98 -4.14 5.36 -6.65
N SER A 99 -5.07 4.57 -7.21
CA SER A 99 -5.70 4.85 -8.50
C SER A 99 -6.52 6.15 -8.48
N TYR A 100 -7.24 6.39 -7.39
CA TYR A 100 -8.00 7.61 -7.19
C TYR A 100 -7.06 8.83 -7.12
N LEU A 101 -5.99 8.76 -6.32
CA LEU A 101 -4.99 9.81 -6.23
C LEU A 101 -4.31 10.08 -7.57
N ALA A 102 -3.92 9.03 -8.30
CA ALA A 102 -3.30 9.17 -9.61
C ALA A 102 -4.21 9.92 -10.59
N ARG A 103 -5.51 9.63 -10.60
CA ARG A 103 -6.48 10.35 -11.43
C ARG A 103 -6.64 11.80 -10.99
N TYR A 104 -6.70 12.05 -9.68
CA TYR A 104 -6.86 13.39 -9.13
C TYR A 104 -5.68 14.30 -9.49
N PHE A 105 -4.45 13.79 -9.39
CA PHE A 105 -3.25 14.55 -9.73
C PHE A 105 -2.96 14.61 -11.23
N ALA A 106 -3.35 13.62 -12.01
CA ALA A 106 -3.15 13.62 -13.46
C ALA A 106 -4.14 14.52 -14.21
N ALA A 107 -5.35 14.70 -13.70
CA ALA A 107 -6.39 15.48 -14.35
C ALA A 107 -5.98 16.92 -14.69
N PRO A 108 -5.35 17.73 -13.81
CA PRO A 108 -4.93 19.08 -14.14
C PRO A 108 -3.83 19.12 -15.21
N PHE A 109 -2.87 18.19 -15.19
CA PHE A 109 -1.80 18.12 -16.20
C PHE A 109 -2.33 17.78 -17.60
N LEU A 110 -3.31 16.90 -17.68
CA LEU A 110 -3.94 16.56 -18.96
C LEU A 110 -4.73 17.74 -19.52
N PHE A 111 -5.40 18.51 -18.67
CA PHE A 111 -6.15 19.69 -19.09
C PHE A 111 -5.22 20.80 -19.62
N GLU A 112 -4.11 21.08 -18.93
CA GLU A 112 -3.11 22.04 -19.39
C GLU A 112 -2.46 21.61 -20.70
N TYR A 113 -2.06 20.34 -20.81
CA TYR A 113 -1.47 19.80 -22.04
C TYR A 113 -2.42 19.91 -23.22
N PHE A 114 -3.72 19.61 -23.02
CA PHE A 114 -4.73 19.72 -24.07
C PHE A 114 -4.99 21.17 -24.48
N SER A 115 -4.99 22.10 -23.52
CA SER A 115 -5.14 23.55 -23.78
C SER A 115 -3.99 24.13 -24.60
N ILE A 116 -2.75 23.72 -24.27
CA ILE A 116 -1.55 24.16 -25.02
C ILE A 116 -1.58 23.52 -26.42
N SER A 117 -1.96 22.27 -26.56
CA SER A 117 -2.03 21.58 -27.86
C SER A 117 -3.09 22.18 -28.78
N CYS A 118 -4.26 22.56 -28.24
CA CYS A 118 -5.30 23.22 -29.02
C CYS A 118 -4.93 24.64 -29.43
N ASN A 119 -4.17 25.37 -28.61
CA ASN A 119 -3.76 26.74 -28.90
C ASN A 119 -2.57 26.83 -29.90
N SER A 120 -1.81 25.76 -30.05
CA SER A 120 -0.71 25.61 -31.01
C SER A 120 -1.15 25.04 -32.38
N SER A 121 -2.46 24.93 -32.64
CA SER A 121 -2.98 24.51 -33.92
C SER A 121 -2.64 25.53 -35.03
N PRO A 122 -2.13 25.08 -36.19
CA PRO A 122 -1.68 25.98 -37.27
C PRO A 122 -2.74 26.90 -37.84
N ALA A 123 -4.02 26.71 -37.50
CA ALA A 123 -5.11 27.62 -37.89
C ALA A 123 -4.99 29.04 -37.29
N ASN A 124 -4.17 29.24 -36.25
CA ASN A 124 -3.95 30.55 -35.65
C ASN A 124 -2.78 31.35 -36.27
N LEU A 125 -1.93 30.68 -37.07
CA LEU A 125 -0.81 31.32 -37.76
C LEU A 125 -1.25 32.20 -38.97
N SER A 126 -2.46 32.02 -39.52
CA SER A 126 -2.99 32.78 -40.64
C SER A 126 -3.57 34.13 -40.26
N LYS A 127 -3.62 34.46 -38.98
CA LYS A 127 -4.10 35.79 -38.52
C LYS A 127 -2.99 36.79 -38.18
N LEU A 128 -1.74 36.44 -38.42
CA LEU A 128 -0.55 37.28 -38.16
C LEU A 128 0.18 37.75 -39.43
N VAL A 129 -0.42 37.54 -40.61
CA VAL A 129 0.07 38.09 -41.91
C VAL A 129 -0.89 39.15 -42.44
#